data_30ae46d89ec495396362ec88e46d358f
#
_entry.id   30ae46d89ec495396362ec88e46d358f
#
_cell.length_a   1.000
_cell.length_b   1.000
_cell.length_c   1.000
_cell.angle_alpha   90.00
_cell.angle_beta   90.00
_cell.angle_gamma   90.00
#
_symmetry.space_group_name_H-M   'P 1'
#
loop_
_entity.id
_entity.type
_entity.pdbx_description
1 polymer ?
#
loop_
_entity_poly.entity_id
_entity_poly.type
_entity_poly.pdbx_seq_one_letter_code
_entity_poly.pdbx_strand_id
1 'polypeptide(L)'
;GHSERRTYFGEKDDVINKKTLAALKNQLRPILCVGETLAEREAGTTLKVVQTQLEAGLEGVSKELAASVIVAYEPVWAIGTGKVATTEQAQEVHAFIRGLLVKLFGDAVAQKVRILYGGSMKPANAPELLAQQDIDGGLIGGASLEARSFVELVKAAEAANYASMPCSPTVEESFLSLQAFV
;
A
#
# COMPACT_ATOMS: atom_id res chain seq x y z
N GLY A 1 -5.71 1.04 -10.39
CA GLY A 1 -4.25 1.14 -10.65
C GLY A 1 -3.47 -0.11 -10.26
N HIS A 2 -4.16 -1.20 -9.85
CA HIS A 2 -3.50 -2.48 -9.58
C HIS A 2 -2.57 -2.88 -10.74
N SER A 3 -1.42 -3.47 -10.43
CA SER A 3 -0.39 -3.82 -11.41
C SER A 3 -0.91 -4.65 -12.60
N GLU A 4 -1.83 -5.57 -12.37
CA GLU A 4 -2.47 -6.35 -13.43
C GLU A 4 -3.29 -5.47 -14.38
N ARG A 5 -3.98 -4.47 -13.85
CA ARG A 5 -4.75 -3.55 -14.70
C ARG A 5 -3.85 -2.66 -15.55
N ARG A 6 -2.73 -2.23 -14.99
CA ARG A 6 -1.69 -1.51 -15.75
C ARG A 6 -1.09 -2.40 -16.84
N THR A 7 -0.74 -3.64 -16.50
CA THR A 7 -0.03 -4.56 -17.39
C THR A 7 -0.93 -5.17 -18.47
N TYR A 8 -2.08 -5.72 -18.07
CA TYR A 8 -2.94 -6.49 -18.99
C TYR A 8 -4.01 -5.65 -19.69
N PHE A 9 -4.42 -4.55 -19.08
CA PHE A 9 -5.49 -3.70 -19.61
C PHE A 9 -5.01 -2.30 -20.02
N GLY A 10 -3.72 -2.01 -19.88
CA GLY A 10 -3.11 -0.76 -20.31
C GLY A 10 -3.63 0.48 -19.57
N GLU A 11 -4.12 0.31 -18.34
CA GLU A 11 -4.55 1.47 -17.53
C GLU A 11 -3.36 2.40 -17.25
N LYS A 12 -3.52 3.66 -17.62
CA LYS A 12 -2.55 4.73 -17.41
C LYS A 12 -2.98 5.64 -16.26
N ASP A 13 -2.05 6.45 -15.79
CA ASP A 13 -2.24 7.28 -14.59
C ASP A 13 -3.42 8.26 -14.71
N ASP A 14 -3.70 8.80 -15.90
CA ASP A 14 -4.85 9.67 -16.14
C ASP A 14 -6.20 8.95 -15.92
N VAL A 15 -6.31 7.70 -16.34
CA VAL A 15 -7.50 6.86 -16.11
C VAL A 15 -7.61 6.49 -14.63
N ILE A 16 -6.49 6.16 -14.00
CA ILE A 16 -6.43 5.80 -12.59
C ILE A 16 -6.83 7.00 -11.72
N ASN A 17 -6.35 8.20 -12.04
CA ASN A 17 -6.76 9.43 -11.38
C ASN A 17 -8.27 9.66 -11.45
N LYS A 18 -8.85 9.55 -12.66
CA LYS A 18 -10.32 9.67 -12.84
C LYS A 18 -11.09 8.66 -11.97
N LYS A 19 -10.59 7.43 -11.85
CA LYS A 19 -11.20 6.40 -10.98
C LYS A 19 -11.07 6.77 -9.49
N THR A 20 -9.91 7.27 -9.06
CA THR A 20 -9.69 7.74 -7.69
C THR A 20 -10.66 8.86 -7.33
N LEU A 21 -10.76 9.88 -8.18
CA LEU A 21 -11.70 10.99 -7.97
C LEU A 21 -13.16 10.55 -7.98
N ALA A 22 -13.53 9.63 -8.89
CA ALA A 22 -14.88 9.09 -8.96
C ALA A 22 -15.24 8.28 -7.70
N ALA A 23 -14.31 7.46 -7.17
CA ALA A 23 -14.50 6.72 -5.94
C ALA A 23 -14.72 7.67 -4.76
N LEU A 24 -13.86 8.67 -4.59
CA LEU A 24 -13.98 9.66 -3.52
C LEU A 24 -15.28 10.46 -3.60
N LYS A 25 -15.68 10.88 -4.81
CA LYS A 25 -16.96 11.57 -5.03
C LYS A 25 -18.17 10.74 -4.59
N ASN A 26 -18.09 9.41 -4.72
CA ASN A 26 -19.14 8.49 -4.33
C ASN A 26 -18.92 7.89 -2.91
N GLN A 27 -18.11 8.55 -2.07
CA GLN A 27 -17.87 8.17 -0.68
C GLN A 27 -17.25 6.76 -0.52
N LEU A 28 -16.59 6.25 -1.56
CA LEU A 28 -15.80 5.04 -1.50
C LEU A 28 -14.36 5.38 -1.06
N ARG A 29 -13.71 4.44 -0.40
CA ARG A 29 -12.30 4.54 -0.04
C ARG A 29 -11.44 3.86 -1.11
N PRO A 30 -10.79 4.60 -2.02
CA PRO A 30 -9.97 3.99 -3.05
C PRO A 30 -8.65 3.48 -2.47
N ILE A 31 -8.18 2.34 -3.01
CA ILE A 31 -6.81 1.89 -2.85
C ILE A 31 -6.08 2.22 -4.14
N LEU A 32 -5.17 3.19 -4.07
CA LEU A 32 -4.30 3.57 -5.18
C LEU A 32 -3.06 2.70 -5.16
N CYS A 33 -2.88 1.87 -6.18
CA CYS A 33 -1.70 1.02 -6.31
C CYS A 33 -0.63 1.70 -7.17
N VAL A 34 0.59 1.70 -6.64
CA VAL A 34 1.80 2.23 -7.28
C VAL A 34 2.95 1.23 -7.15
N GLY A 35 3.83 1.20 -8.12
CA GLY A 35 5.00 0.31 -8.04
C GLY A 35 5.69 0.14 -9.38
N GLU A 36 6.93 -0.27 -9.32
CA GLU A 36 7.83 -0.41 -10.44
C GLU A 36 7.90 -1.87 -10.96
N THR A 37 8.23 -1.99 -12.22
CA THR A 37 8.61 -3.26 -12.87
C THR A 37 10.05 -3.65 -12.52
N LEU A 38 10.43 -4.90 -12.82
CA LEU A 38 11.81 -5.36 -12.62
C LEU A 38 12.82 -4.52 -13.40
N ALA A 39 12.52 -4.20 -14.64
CA ALA A 39 13.40 -3.39 -15.49
C ALA A 39 13.62 -1.97 -14.92
N GLU A 40 12.58 -1.36 -14.38
CA GLU A 40 12.67 -0.04 -13.74
C GLU A 40 13.48 -0.10 -12.44
N ARG A 41 13.35 -1.19 -11.68
CA ARG A 41 14.16 -1.39 -10.47
C ARG A 41 15.64 -1.59 -10.81
N GLU A 42 15.95 -2.44 -11.77
CA GLU A 42 17.32 -2.68 -12.23
C GLU A 42 17.96 -1.41 -12.82
N ALA A 43 17.15 -0.55 -13.45
CA ALA A 43 17.58 0.76 -13.94
C ALA A 43 17.75 1.83 -12.84
N GLY A 44 17.42 1.50 -11.56
CA GLY A 44 17.51 2.44 -10.44
C GLY A 44 16.45 3.56 -10.48
N THR A 45 15.33 3.36 -11.18
CA THR A 45 14.29 4.38 -11.36
C THR A 45 13.07 4.18 -10.47
N THR A 46 13.09 3.23 -9.54
CA THR A 46 11.98 2.88 -8.63
C THR A 46 11.29 4.12 -8.04
N LEU A 47 12.04 4.98 -7.35
CA LEU A 47 11.46 6.13 -6.65
C LEU A 47 10.83 7.14 -7.63
N LYS A 48 11.42 7.32 -8.80
CA LYS A 48 10.87 8.20 -9.84
C LYS A 48 9.55 7.66 -10.39
N VAL A 49 9.47 6.35 -10.63
CA VAL A 49 8.23 5.70 -11.10
C VAL A 49 7.13 5.84 -10.05
N VAL A 50 7.43 5.51 -8.81
CA VAL A 50 6.48 5.61 -7.68
C VAL A 50 6.00 7.05 -7.49
N GLN A 51 6.92 8.03 -7.56
CA GLN A 51 6.55 9.45 -7.48
C GLN A 51 5.59 9.84 -8.59
N THR A 52 5.91 9.52 -9.84
CA THR A 52 5.09 9.86 -10.99
C THR A 52 3.68 9.27 -10.88
N GLN A 53 3.58 7.99 -10.53
CA GLN A 53 2.30 7.30 -10.38
C GLN A 53 1.47 7.86 -9.21
N LEU A 54 2.11 8.16 -8.08
CA LEU A 54 1.44 8.69 -6.89
C LEU A 54 0.92 10.11 -7.13
N GLU A 55 1.78 11.00 -7.62
CA GLU A 55 1.42 12.40 -7.90
C GLU A 55 0.29 12.47 -8.93
N ALA A 56 0.41 11.74 -10.05
CA ALA A 56 -0.63 11.71 -11.07
C ALA A 56 -1.93 11.07 -10.56
N GLY A 57 -1.85 9.95 -9.81
CA GLY A 57 -3.02 9.26 -9.26
C GLY A 57 -3.81 10.10 -8.23
N LEU A 58 -3.13 11.03 -7.55
CA LEU A 58 -3.70 11.93 -6.53
C LEU A 58 -3.95 13.35 -7.04
N GLU A 59 -3.71 13.63 -8.30
CA GLU A 59 -3.96 14.96 -8.88
C GLU A 59 -5.42 15.38 -8.66
N GLY A 60 -5.64 16.60 -8.16
CA GLY A 60 -6.97 17.15 -7.87
C GLY A 60 -7.66 16.58 -6.63
N VAL A 61 -7.04 15.69 -5.88
CA VAL A 61 -7.56 15.23 -4.58
C VAL A 61 -7.35 16.33 -3.54
N SER A 62 -8.43 16.75 -2.85
CA SER A 62 -8.33 17.74 -1.78
C SER A 62 -7.75 17.15 -0.50
N LYS A 63 -7.20 18.00 0.37
CA LYS A 63 -6.65 17.57 1.67
C LYS A 63 -7.67 16.84 2.54
N GLU A 64 -8.94 17.27 2.50
CA GLU A 64 -10.03 16.68 3.27
C GLU A 64 -10.33 15.25 2.82
N LEU A 65 -10.24 14.99 1.52
CA LEU A 65 -10.50 13.67 0.94
C LEU A 65 -9.28 12.76 0.94
N ALA A 66 -8.07 13.33 0.99
CA ALA A 66 -6.83 12.57 0.92
C ALA A 66 -6.70 11.53 2.06
N ALA A 67 -7.19 11.86 3.27
CA ALA A 67 -7.19 10.93 4.40
C ALA A 67 -8.09 9.67 4.18
N SER A 68 -8.98 9.70 3.19
CA SER A 68 -9.81 8.55 2.81
C SER A 68 -9.14 7.65 1.76
N VAL A 69 -8.01 8.08 1.19
CA VAL A 69 -7.24 7.26 0.24
C VAL A 69 -6.36 6.29 1.02
N ILE A 70 -6.22 5.10 0.49
CA ILE A 70 -5.22 4.12 0.89
C ILE A 70 -4.24 3.99 -0.27
N VAL A 71 -2.94 3.92 0.01
CA VAL A 71 -1.92 3.66 -1.01
C VAL A 71 -1.40 2.23 -0.83
N ALA A 72 -1.24 1.50 -1.93
CA ALA A 72 -0.59 0.20 -1.90
C ALA A 72 0.68 0.24 -2.76
N TYR A 73 1.81 -0.09 -2.18
CA TYR A 73 3.05 -0.27 -2.93
C TYR A 73 3.15 -1.70 -3.44
N GLU A 74 3.14 -1.85 -4.74
CA GLU A 74 3.24 -3.13 -5.44
C GLU A 74 4.59 -3.22 -6.16
N PRO A 75 5.64 -3.83 -5.57
CA PRO A 75 6.84 -4.20 -6.32
C PRO A 75 6.45 -5.30 -7.32
N VAL A 76 6.13 -4.91 -8.58
CA VAL A 76 5.53 -5.81 -9.58
C VAL A 76 6.37 -7.07 -9.81
N TRP A 77 7.70 -6.93 -9.71
CA TRP A 77 8.67 -8.02 -9.81
C TRP A 77 8.61 -9.03 -8.65
N ALA A 78 7.94 -8.69 -7.55
CA ALA A 78 7.77 -9.55 -6.37
C ALA A 78 6.31 -10.02 -6.18
N ILE A 79 5.46 -9.91 -7.21
CA ILE A 79 4.07 -10.37 -7.17
C ILE A 79 3.96 -11.69 -7.95
N GLY A 80 3.70 -12.80 -7.27
CA GLY A 80 3.49 -14.11 -7.89
C GLY A 80 4.70 -14.72 -8.60
N THR A 81 5.89 -14.13 -8.49
CA THR A 81 7.12 -14.55 -9.19
C THR A 81 8.00 -15.47 -8.35
N GLY A 82 7.69 -15.64 -7.07
CA GLY A 82 8.57 -16.30 -6.09
C GLY A 82 9.71 -15.41 -5.56
N LYS A 83 9.95 -14.23 -6.15
CA LYS A 83 10.83 -13.20 -5.58
C LYS A 83 10.11 -12.45 -4.46
N VAL A 84 10.85 -12.02 -3.46
CA VAL A 84 10.34 -11.23 -2.33
C VAL A 84 11.24 -10.00 -2.19
N ALA A 85 10.64 -8.82 -2.02
CA ALA A 85 11.40 -7.64 -1.62
C ALA A 85 11.94 -7.85 -0.19
N THR A 86 13.15 -7.37 0.09
CA THR A 86 13.62 -7.34 1.48
C THR A 86 12.80 -6.32 2.28
N THR A 87 12.81 -6.45 3.60
CA THR A 87 12.11 -5.51 4.48
C THR A 87 12.64 -4.09 4.32
N GLU A 88 13.96 -3.94 4.13
CA GLU A 88 14.62 -2.65 3.90
C GLU A 88 14.20 -2.03 2.57
N GLN A 89 14.11 -2.84 1.51
CA GLN A 89 13.64 -2.39 0.20
C GLN A 89 12.19 -1.92 0.24
N ALA A 90 11.34 -2.65 0.96
CA ALA A 90 9.95 -2.26 1.14
C ALA A 90 9.84 -0.97 1.97
N GLN A 91 10.55 -0.90 3.11
CA GLN A 91 10.57 0.27 3.98
C GLN A 91 11.07 1.53 3.27
N GLU A 92 12.14 1.42 2.48
CA GLU A 92 12.67 2.55 1.70
C GLU A 92 11.59 3.21 0.82
N VAL A 93 10.84 2.40 0.08
CA VAL A 93 9.79 2.92 -0.81
C VAL A 93 8.59 3.42 -0.02
N HIS A 94 8.21 2.74 1.07
CA HIS A 94 7.12 3.20 1.94
C HIS A 94 7.44 4.55 2.60
N ALA A 95 8.66 4.72 3.14
CA ALA A 95 9.11 5.99 3.69
C ALA A 95 9.11 7.11 2.63
N PHE A 96 9.54 6.79 1.41
CA PHE A 96 9.48 7.73 0.30
C PHE A 96 8.05 8.15 -0.05
N ILE A 97 7.10 7.19 -0.12
CA ILE A 97 5.67 7.48 -0.33
C ILE A 97 5.14 8.36 0.80
N ARG A 98 5.47 8.06 2.06
CA ARG A 98 5.08 8.88 3.22
C ARG A 98 5.59 10.32 3.08
N GLY A 99 6.85 10.50 2.71
CA GLY A 99 7.43 11.81 2.44
C GLY A 99 6.73 12.59 1.31
N LEU A 100 6.33 11.91 0.24
CA LEU A 100 5.53 12.52 -0.83
C LEU A 100 4.15 12.96 -0.33
N LEU A 101 3.47 12.13 0.44
CA LEU A 101 2.17 12.48 1.04
C LEU A 101 2.28 13.69 1.97
N VAL A 102 3.35 13.78 2.77
CA VAL A 102 3.63 14.99 3.58
C VAL A 102 3.78 16.22 2.71
N LYS A 103 4.53 16.12 1.61
CA LYS A 103 4.74 17.22 0.67
C LYS A 103 3.43 17.66 -0.01
N LEU A 104 2.56 16.71 -0.38
CA LEU A 104 1.31 16.99 -1.10
C LEU A 104 0.22 17.53 -0.17
N PHE A 105 0.06 16.95 1.02
CA PHE A 105 -1.10 17.19 1.88
C PHE A 105 -0.77 17.71 3.28
N GLY A 106 0.49 17.71 3.66
CA GLY A 106 0.95 18.04 5.00
C GLY A 106 0.98 16.84 5.94
N ASP A 107 1.76 16.94 7.02
CA ASP A 107 2.05 15.83 7.93
C ASP A 107 0.78 15.25 8.57
N ALA A 108 -0.10 16.07 9.11
CA ALA A 108 -1.32 15.63 9.78
C ALA A 108 -2.26 14.78 8.90
N VAL A 109 -2.26 14.99 7.58
CA VAL A 109 -3.01 14.17 6.63
C VAL A 109 -2.21 12.95 6.24
N ALA A 110 -0.92 13.11 5.95
CA ALA A 110 -0.05 12.03 5.55
C ALA A 110 -0.02 10.89 6.57
N GLN A 111 -0.01 11.20 7.87
CA GLN A 111 -0.04 10.20 8.95
C GLN A 111 -1.36 9.42 9.03
N LYS A 112 -2.44 9.92 8.44
CA LYS A 112 -3.73 9.21 8.37
C LYS A 112 -3.89 8.34 7.13
N VAL A 113 -3.10 8.59 6.09
CA VAL A 113 -3.11 7.76 4.88
C VAL A 113 -2.35 6.48 5.15
N ARG A 114 -3.02 5.34 5.02
CA ARG A 114 -2.37 4.04 5.16
C ARG A 114 -1.60 3.68 3.91
N ILE A 115 -0.39 3.15 4.11
CA ILE A 115 0.46 2.66 3.04
C ILE A 115 0.64 1.15 3.23
N LEU A 116 0.04 0.38 2.33
CA LEU A 116 0.04 -1.08 2.39
C LEU A 116 1.15 -1.65 1.52
N TYR A 117 1.80 -2.71 1.99
CA TYR A 117 2.71 -3.50 1.19
C TYR A 117 1.91 -4.49 0.33
N GLY A 118 2.02 -4.38 -1.00
CA GLY A 118 1.30 -5.19 -1.99
C GLY A 118 2.17 -6.23 -2.71
N GLY A 119 3.39 -6.46 -2.26
CA GLY A 119 4.20 -7.58 -2.72
C GLY A 119 3.81 -8.89 -2.04
N SER A 120 4.61 -9.95 -2.23
CA SER A 120 4.35 -11.25 -1.61
C SER A 120 4.47 -11.18 -0.09
N MET A 121 3.32 -11.19 0.60
CA MET A 121 3.22 -11.26 2.05
C MET A 121 2.59 -12.60 2.46
N LYS A 122 3.25 -13.29 3.37
CA LYS A 122 2.86 -14.60 3.92
C LYS A 122 3.03 -14.56 5.45
N PRO A 123 2.43 -15.48 6.21
CA PRO A 123 2.62 -15.55 7.67
C PRO A 123 4.09 -15.52 8.11
N ALA A 124 4.98 -16.13 7.34
CA ALA A 124 6.39 -16.24 7.68
C ALA A 124 7.17 -14.90 7.61
N ASN A 125 6.80 -13.95 6.72
CA ASN A 125 7.50 -12.67 6.55
C ASN A 125 6.68 -11.47 7.02
N ALA A 126 5.40 -11.66 7.33
CA ALA A 126 4.52 -10.58 7.75
C ALA A 126 4.99 -9.86 9.03
N PRO A 127 5.48 -10.55 10.09
CA PRO A 127 5.95 -9.86 11.29
C PRO A 127 7.08 -8.88 11.01
N GLU A 128 8.06 -9.25 10.17
CA GLU A 128 9.21 -8.38 9.86
C GLU A 128 8.81 -7.19 9.00
N LEU A 129 7.91 -7.39 8.03
CA LEU A 129 7.38 -6.32 7.19
C LEU A 129 6.54 -5.34 8.00
N LEU A 130 5.64 -5.84 8.85
CA LEU A 130 4.73 -5.03 9.64
C LEU A 130 5.41 -4.33 10.84
N ALA A 131 6.62 -4.74 11.19
CA ALA A 131 7.45 -4.04 12.18
C ALA A 131 8.13 -2.78 11.61
N GLN A 132 8.08 -2.57 10.29
CA GLN A 132 8.67 -1.39 9.67
C GLN A 132 7.83 -0.13 9.91
N GLN A 133 8.50 1.01 10.06
CA GLN A 133 7.89 2.27 10.48
C GLN A 133 6.78 2.78 9.55
N ASP A 134 6.94 2.62 8.23
CA ASP A 134 6.04 3.18 7.23
C ASP A 134 5.18 2.13 6.53
N ILE A 135 5.21 0.87 6.98
CA ILE A 135 4.36 -0.20 6.46
C ILE A 135 3.16 -0.36 7.39
N ASP A 136 2.02 0.25 7.03
CA ASP A 136 0.81 0.27 7.87
C ASP A 136 -0.05 -1.00 7.75
N GLY A 137 0.32 -1.93 6.87
CA GLY A 137 -0.43 -3.16 6.64
C GLY A 137 -0.06 -3.84 5.33
N GLY A 138 -0.86 -4.81 4.92
CA GLY A 138 -0.65 -5.57 3.69
C GLY A 138 -1.87 -5.58 2.77
N LEU A 139 -1.63 -5.56 1.46
CA LEU A 139 -2.61 -5.89 0.43
C LEU A 139 -2.39 -7.35 0.04
N ILE A 140 -3.29 -8.23 0.48
CA ILE A 140 -3.09 -9.68 0.44
C ILE A 140 -3.90 -10.30 -0.70
N GLY A 141 -3.22 -10.95 -1.64
CA GLY A 141 -3.83 -11.74 -2.70
C GLY A 141 -3.93 -13.23 -2.35
N GLY A 142 -3.12 -14.08 -2.98
CA GLY A 142 -3.19 -15.53 -2.86
C GLY A 142 -3.22 -16.09 -1.43
N ALA A 143 -2.51 -15.48 -0.48
CA ALA A 143 -2.51 -15.93 0.91
C ALA A 143 -3.84 -15.68 1.64
N SER A 144 -4.75 -14.87 1.09
CA SER A 144 -6.10 -14.65 1.64
C SER A 144 -7.10 -15.73 1.23
N LEU A 145 -6.77 -16.59 0.26
CA LEU A 145 -7.65 -17.67 -0.20
C LEU A 145 -7.73 -18.82 0.81
N GLU A 146 -6.74 -18.95 1.69
CA GLU A 146 -6.70 -19.94 2.75
C GLU A 146 -6.99 -19.28 4.10
N ALA A 147 -8.13 -19.61 4.71
CA ALA A 147 -8.60 -18.98 5.94
C ALA A 147 -7.56 -19.02 7.08
N ARG A 148 -6.86 -20.14 7.23
CA ARG A 148 -5.82 -20.31 8.27
C ARG A 148 -4.66 -19.36 8.05
N SER A 149 -4.17 -19.27 6.81
CA SER A 149 -3.08 -18.36 6.42
C SER A 149 -3.49 -16.91 6.66
N PHE A 150 -4.72 -16.55 6.27
CA PHE A 150 -5.21 -15.19 6.46
C PHE A 150 -5.36 -14.81 7.94
N VAL A 151 -5.86 -15.71 8.78
CA VAL A 151 -5.94 -15.51 10.25
C VAL A 151 -4.54 -15.27 10.86
N GLU A 152 -3.52 -16.00 10.41
CA GLU A 152 -2.15 -15.79 10.89
C GLU A 152 -1.62 -14.40 10.48
N LEU A 153 -1.95 -13.92 9.28
CA LEU A 153 -1.61 -12.57 8.84
C LEU A 153 -2.31 -11.48 9.67
N VAL A 154 -3.60 -11.67 9.97
CA VAL A 154 -4.36 -10.77 10.86
C VAL A 154 -3.70 -10.69 12.24
N LYS A 155 -3.36 -11.83 12.84
CA LYS A 155 -2.67 -11.87 14.14
C LYS A 155 -1.30 -11.19 14.12
N ALA A 156 -0.54 -11.33 13.03
CA ALA A 156 0.73 -10.62 12.86
C ALA A 156 0.51 -9.10 12.83
N ALA A 157 -0.53 -8.63 12.13
CA ALA A 157 -0.88 -7.21 12.07
C ALA A 157 -1.35 -6.67 13.43
N GLU A 158 -2.17 -7.41 14.16
CA GLU A 158 -2.56 -7.05 15.53
C GLU A 158 -1.35 -6.91 16.43
N ALA A 159 -0.43 -7.89 16.44
CA ALA A 159 0.77 -7.86 17.26
C ALA A 159 1.67 -6.65 16.96
N ALA A 160 1.83 -6.27 15.68
CA ALA A 160 2.60 -5.10 15.29
C ALA A 160 1.95 -3.78 15.77
N ASN A 161 0.62 -3.67 15.69
CA ASN A 161 -0.11 -2.51 16.17
C ASN A 161 -0.03 -2.36 17.69
N TYR A 162 -0.13 -3.46 18.46
CA TYR A 162 0.03 -3.42 19.92
C TYR A 162 1.42 -2.98 20.36
N ALA A 163 2.46 -3.31 19.60
CA ALA A 163 3.82 -2.91 19.93
C ALA A 163 4.07 -1.40 19.74
N SER A 164 3.25 -0.72 18.94
CA SER A 164 3.42 0.70 18.57
C SER A 164 2.49 1.66 19.32
N MET A 165 1.53 1.16 20.13
CA MET A 165 0.52 2.01 20.78
C MET A 165 0.76 2.24 22.28
N PRO A 166 0.60 3.47 22.78
CA PRO A 166 0.64 3.78 24.21
C PRO A 166 -0.65 3.44 24.99
N CYS A 167 -1.73 2.97 24.35
CA CYS A 167 -2.95 2.47 25.02
C CYS A 167 -3.92 1.80 24.03
N SER A 168 -4.58 0.72 24.49
CA SER A 168 -5.43 -0.25 23.74
C SER A 168 -6.23 0.28 22.54
N PRO A 169 -6.05 -0.28 21.32
CA PRO A 169 -6.91 -0.02 20.18
C PRO A 169 -8.24 -0.77 20.29
N THR A 170 -9.30 -0.21 19.73
CA THR A 170 -10.56 -0.93 19.52
C THR A 170 -10.42 -1.98 18.42
N VAL A 171 -11.19 -3.06 18.50
CA VAL A 171 -11.17 -4.18 17.52
C VAL A 171 -11.39 -3.70 16.07
N GLU A 172 -12.10 -2.59 15.87
CA GLU A 172 -12.34 -1.96 14.56
C GLU A 172 -11.08 -1.42 13.89
N GLU A 173 -10.11 -0.93 14.66
CA GLU A 173 -8.87 -0.36 14.10
C GLU A 173 -7.89 -1.44 13.60
N SER A 174 -7.93 -2.63 14.21
CA SER A 174 -7.10 -3.77 13.80
C SER A 174 -7.51 -4.36 12.45
N PHE A 175 -8.82 -4.40 12.15
CA PHE A 175 -9.32 -4.88 10.86
C PHE A 175 -8.96 -3.99 9.66
N LEU A 176 -8.70 -2.71 9.90
CA LEU A 176 -8.36 -1.77 8.84
C LEU A 176 -6.90 -1.87 8.38
N SER A 177 -6.03 -2.58 9.09
CA SER A 177 -4.62 -2.76 8.72
C SER A 177 -4.38 -3.89 7.72
N LEU A 178 -5.35 -4.79 7.53
CA LEU A 178 -5.28 -5.84 6.51
C LEU A 178 -6.46 -5.73 5.54
N GLN A 179 -6.18 -5.63 4.25
CA GLN A 179 -7.19 -5.72 3.19
C GLN A 179 -6.87 -6.90 2.28
N ALA A 180 -7.86 -7.78 2.09
CA ALA A 180 -7.78 -8.92 1.19
C ALA A 180 -8.47 -8.57 -0.12
N PHE A 181 -7.80 -8.83 -1.23
CA PHE A 181 -8.37 -8.82 -2.57
C PHE A 181 -8.33 -10.24 -3.13
N VAL A 182 -9.49 -10.74 -3.51
CA VAL A 182 -9.66 -11.97 -4.28
C VAL A 182 -9.79 -11.62 -5.74
#